data_8004e9a6015872267f5baffbdab86bd3
#
_entry.id   8004e9a6015872267f5baffbdab86bd3
#
_cell.length_a   1.000
_cell.length_b   1.000
_cell.length_c   1.000
_cell.angle_alpha   90.00
_cell.angle_beta   90.00
_cell.angle_gamma   90.00
#
_symmetry.space_group_name_H-M   'P 1'
#
loop_
_entity.id
_entity.type
_entity.pdbx_description
1 polymer ?
#
loop_
_entity_poly.entity_id
_entity_poly.type
_entity_poly.pdbx_seq_one_letter_code
_entity_poly.pdbx_strand_id
1 'polypeptide(L)'
;IDIVNILNEKEELFKFGNWEDAIDIDELHIARAQRENAYFQAGVMPQIEPYDNDEMHAQEHDRLILSTDFEILKQTKPELAQIFIAHRYEHEMRMQQKAMDMQQQQIMQMKEMGQRQWLKNMKQNAVKGEQ
;
A
#
# COMPACT_ATOMS: atom_id res chain seq x y z
N ILE A 1 -28.61 -25.02 -1.64
CA ILE A 1 -28.16 -23.68 -1.18
C ILE A 1 -29.05 -22.64 -1.83
N ASP A 2 -29.68 -21.86 -1.02
CA ASP A 2 -30.54 -20.78 -1.51
C ASP A 2 -29.68 -19.55 -1.78
N ILE A 3 -29.48 -19.27 -3.06
CA ILE A 3 -28.67 -18.13 -3.54
C ILE A 3 -29.29 -16.80 -3.09
N VAL A 4 -30.64 -16.75 -2.98
CA VAL A 4 -31.36 -15.56 -2.53
C VAL A 4 -31.02 -15.23 -1.09
N ASN A 5 -30.90 -16.21 -0.21
CA ASN A 5 -30.48 -15.99 1.17
C ASN A 5 -29.07 -15.46 1.29
N ILE A 6 -28.12 -15.98 0.48
CA ILE A 6 -26.75 -15.49 0.46
C ILE A 6 -26.68 -14.04 -0.01
N LEU A 7 -27.43 -13.68 -1.04
CA LEU A 7 -27.51 -12.30 -1.53
C LEU A 7 -28.16 -11.37 -0.50
N ASN A 8 -29.22 -11.83 0.19
CA ASN A 8 -29.88 -11.05 1.24
C ASN A 8 -28.97 -10.82 2.43
N GLU A 9 -28.19 -11.81 2.85
CA GLU A 9 -27.20 -11.66 3.91
C GLU A 9 -26.14 -10.61 3.54
N LYS A 10 -25.65 -10.62 2.28
CA LYS A 10 -24.71 -9.63 1.79
C LYS A 10 -25.33 -8.24 1.69
N GLU A 11 -26.58 -8.14 1.25
CA GLU A 11 -27.29 -6.85 1.22
C GLU A 11 -27.48 -6.29 2.63
N GLU A 12 -27.78 -7.13 3.61
CA GLU A 12 -27.91 -6.70 5.00
C GLU A 12 -26.59 -6.18 5.55
N LEU A 13 -25.47 -6.85 5.25
CA LEU A 13 -24.12 -6.41 5.64
C LEU A 13 -23.80 -5.03 5.04
N PHE A 14 -24.09 -4.83 3.76
CA PHE A 14 -23.85 -3.53 3.10
C PHE A 14 -24.82 -2.45 3.61
N LYS A 15 -26.09 -2.79 3.82
CA LYS A 15 -27.13 -1.87 4.22
C LYS A 15 -26.88 -1.29 5.62
N PHE A 16 -26.33 -2.08 6.53
CA PHE A 16 -26.04 -1.65 7.89
C PHE A 16 -24.60 -1.18 8.12
N GLY A 17 -23.77 -1.16 7.05
CA GLY A 17 -22.39 -0.72 7.15
C GLY A 17 -21.46 -1.68 7.92
N ASN A 18 -21.94 -2.87 8.28
CA ASN A 18 -21.19 -3.85 9.07
C ASN A 18 -20.16 -4.64 8.27
N TRP A 19 -20.12 -4.48 6.95
CA TRP A 19 -19.16 -5.19 6.13
C TRP A 19 -17.71 -4.81 6.46
N GLU A 20 -17.47 -3.56 6.87
CA GLU A 20 -16.14 -3.09 7.29
C GLU A 20 -15.66 -3.81 8.56
N ASP A 21 -16.60 -4.08 9.49
CA ASP A 21 -16.32 -4.83 10.72
C ASP A 21 -16.18 -6.33 10.44
N ALA A 22 -16.89 -6.85 9.42
CA ALA A 22 -16.85 -8.26 9.05
C ALA A 22 -15.65 -8.64 8.19
N ILE A 23 -15.11 -7.68 7.39
CA ILE A 23 -14.01 -7.91 6.45
C ILE A 23 -12.95 -6.84 6.68
N ASP A 24 -11.80 -7.25 7.23
CA ASP A 24 -10.66 -6.38 7.40
C ASP A 24 -10.06 -6.06 6.03
N ILE A 25 -9.87 -4.77 5.75
CA ILE A 25 -9.26 -4.31 4.49
C ILE A 25 -7.83 -4.87 4.34
N ASP A 26 -7.08 -4.97 5.42
CA ASP A 26 -5.75 -5.55 5.40
C ASP A 26 -5.78 -7.01 4.97
N GLU A 27 -6.77 -7.77 5.45
CA GLU A 27 -6.96 -9.16 5.04
C GLU A 27 -7.29 -9.28 3.55
N LEU A 28 -8.04 -8.32 3.00
CA LEU A 28 -8.33 -8.27 1.57
C LEU A 28 -7.07 -8.02 0.74
N HIS A 29 -6.21 -7.13 1.19
CA HIS A 29 -4.92 -6.87 0.54
C HIS A 29 -4.02 -8.11 0.59
N ILE A 30 -3.94 -8.77 1.73
CA ILE A 30 -3.18 -10.01 1.89
C ILE A 30 -3.71 -11.08 0.96
N ALA A 31 -5.03 -11.30 0.94
CA ALA A 31 -5.66 -12.28 0.07
C ALA A 31 -5.41 -12.00 -1.42
N ARG A 32 -5.44 -10.71 -1.81
CA ARG A 32 -5.13 -10.31 -3.18
C ARG A 32 -3.68 -10.65 -3.55
N ALA A 33 -2.74 -10.35 -2.67
CA ALA A 33 -1.33 -10.65 -2.89
C ALA A 33 -1.08 -12.17 -2.96
N GLN A 34 -1.79 -12.96 -2.14
CA GLN A 34 -1.74 -14.41 -2.19
C GLN A 34 -2.27 -14.96 -3.52
N ARG A 35 -3.36 -14.37 -4.04
CA ARG A 35 -3.88 -14.74 -5.36
C ARG A 35 -2.89 -14.41 -6.47
N GLU A 36 -2.20 -13.29 -6.39
CA GLU A 36 -1.16 -12.93 -7.34
C GLU A 36 -0.02 -13.95 -7.33
N ASN A 37 0.39 -14.40 -6.15
CA ASN A 37 1.38 -15.47 -6.02
C ASN A 37 0.91 -16.75 -6.72
N ALA A 38 -0.35 -17.13 -6.54
CA ALA A 38 -0.93 -18.31 -7.18
C ALA A 38 -1.00 -18.14 -8.69
N TYR A 39 -1.42 -16.99 -9.18
CA TYR A 39 -1.47 -16.68 -10.62
C TYR A 39 -0.07 -16.73 -11.24
N PHE A 40 0.91 -16.18 -10.55
CA PHE A 40 2.30 -16.22 -11.02
C PHE A 40 2.80 -17.66 -11.17
N GLN A 41 2.51 -18.52 -10.20
CA GLN A 41 2.87 -19.95 -10.29
C GLN A 41 2.17 -20.64 -11.45
N ALA A 42 1.00 -20.19 -11.85
CA ALA A 42 0.27 -20.67 -13.02
C ALA A 42 0.73 -20.01 -14.32
N GLY A 43 1.74 -19.14 -14.30
CA GLY A 43 2.28 -18.48 -15.48
C GLY A 43 1.61 -17.14 -15.81
N VAL A 44 0.76 -16.61 -14.93
CA VAL A 44 0.11 -15.30 -15.11
C VAL A 44 0.84 -14.27 -14.29
N MET A 45 1.37 -13.23 -14.95
CA MET A 45 2.14 -12.19 -14.29
C MET A 45 1.21 -11.16 -13.64
N PRO A 46 1.33 -10.91 -12.33
CA PRO A 46 0.56 -9.88 -11.68
C PRO A 46 1.05 -8.48 -12.09
N GLN A 47 0.13 -7.53 -12.11
CA GLN A 47 0.42 -6.12 -12.36
C GLN A 47 0.16 -5.31 -11.09
N ILE A 48 1.00 -4.30 -10.88
CA ILE A 48 0.84 -3.39 -9.76
C ILE A 48 -0.31 -2.42 -10.07
N GLU A 49 -1.23 -2.31 -9.11
CA GLU A 49 -2.34 -1.39 -9.21
C GLU A 49 -2.14 -0.19 -8.28
N PRO A 50 -2.69 0.99 -8.63
CA PRO A 50 -2.52 2.18 -7.79
C PRO A 50 -3.03 2.03 -6.36
N TYR A 51 -4.01 1.16 -6.15
CA TYR A 51 -4.64 0.91 -4.85
C TYR A 51 -3.98 -0.20 -4.04
N ASP A 52 -2.91 -0.82 -4.55
CA ASP A 52 -2.23 -1.89 -3.85
C ASP A 52 -1.58 -1.38 -2.55
N ASN A 53 -1.72 -2.16 -1.49
CA ASN A 53 -0.93 -1.96 -0.29
C ASN A 53 0.45 -2.57 -0.50
N ASP A 54 1.42 -1.73 -0.82
CA ASP A 54 2.75 -2.17 -1.24
C ASP A 54 3.47 -2.97 -0.14
N GLU A 55 3.31 -2.59 1.13
CA GLU A 55 3.92 -3.30 2.25
C GLU A 55 3.40 -4.73 2.35
N MET A 56 2.09 -4.90 2.30
CA MET A 56 1.46 -6.22 2.40
C MET A 56 1.76 -7.08 1.18
N HIS A 57 1.74 -6.48 -0.01
CA HIS A 57 2.13 -7.18 -1.23
C HIS A 57 3.59 -7.64 -1.17
N ALA A 58 4.50 -6.78 -0.76
CA ALA A 58 5.91 -7.13 -0.64
C ALA A 58 6.12 -8.28 0.35
N GLN A 59 5.45 -8.26 1.50
CA GLN A 59 5.54 -9.34 2.49
C GLN A 59 5.01 -10.67 1.95
N GLU A 60 3.86 -10.67 1.29
CA GLU A 60 3.29 -11.89 0.72
C GLU A 60 4.11 -12.42 -0.45
N HIS A 61 4.65 -11.53 -1.28
CA HIS A 61 5.56 -11.95 -2.35
C HIS A 61 6.86 -12.52 -1.79
N ASP A 62 7.38 -11.98 -0.68
CA ASP A 62 8.54 -12.53 0.01
C ASP A 62 8.28 -13.95 0.52
N ARG A 63 7.07 -14.25 0.97
CA ARG A 63 6.71 -15.62 1.38
C ARG A 63 6.88 -16.61 0.24
N LEU A 64 6.48 -16.23 -0.97
CA LEU A 64 6.71 -17.06 -2.14
C LEU A 64 8.21 -17.14 -2.49
N ILE A 65 8.90 -16.01 -2.53
CA ILE A 65 10.32 -15.93 -2.89
C ILE A 65 11.18 -16.78 -1.96
N LEU A 66 10.83 -16.85 -0.70
CA LEU A 66 11.57 -17.62 0.30
C LEU A 66 11.12 -19.08 0.41
N SER A 67 10.18 -19.51 -0.42
CA SER A 67 9.66 -20.88 -0.42
C SER A 67 10.52 -21.84 -1.23
N THR A 68 10.37 -23.14 -0.95
CA THR A 68 11.01 -24.20 -1.72
C THR A 68 10.56 -24.19 -3.18
N ASP A 69 9.28 -23.93 -3.43
CA ASP A 69 8.73 -23.86 -4.78
C ASP A 69 9.44 -22.80 -5.62
N PHE A 70 9.77 -21.67 -5.02
CA PHE A 70 10.48 -20.60 -5.72
C PHE A 70 11.95 -20.98 -6.00
N GLU A 71 12.59 -21.69 -5.10
CA GLU A 71 13.96 -22.20 -5.32
C GLU A 71 13.99 -23.14 -6.54
N ILE A 72 12.99 -24.00 -6.68
CA ILE A 72 12.85 -24.86 -7.85
C ILE A 72 12.62 -24.01 -9.12
N LEU A 73 11.79 -22.98 -9.00
CA LEU A 73 11.51 -22.08 -10.12
C LEU A 73 12.77 -21.34 -10.59
N LYS A 74 13.62 -20.90 -9.68
CA LYS A 74 14.90 -20.26 -10.01
C LYS A 74 15.80 -21.16 -10.85
N GLN A 75 15.78 -22.45 -10.55
CA GLN A 75 16.62 -23.42 -11.25
C GLN A 75 16.02 -23.83 -12.60
N THR A 76 14.70 -23.95 -12.66
CA THR A 76 14.00 -24.44 -13.86
C THR A 76 13.61 -23.33 -14.82
N LYS A 77 13.24 -22.15 -14.30
CA LYS A 77 12.79 -21.00 -15.08
C LYS A 77 13.36 -19.69 -14.48
N PRO A 78 14.67 -19.47 -14.60
CA PRO A 78 15.31 -18.33 -13.94
C PRO A 78 14.79 -16.97 -14.41
N GLU A 79 14.40 -16.84 -15.67
CA GLU A 79 13.87 -15.60 -16.21
C GLU A 79 12.55 -15.21 -15.56
N LEU A 80 11.67 -16.21 -15.37
CA LEU A 80 10.38 -16.00 -14.71
C LEU A 80 10.57 -15.59 -13.25
N ALA A 81 11.51 -16.23 -12.57
CA ALA A 81 11.86 -15.89 -11.18
C ALA A 81 12.36 -14.44 -11.07
N GLN A 82 13.19 -13.99 -11.99
CA GLN A 82 13.69 -12.61 -12.01
C GLN A 82 12.57 -11.60 -12.23
N ILE A 83 11.61 -11.89 -13.10
CA ILE A 83 10.46 -11.01 -13.34
C ILE A 83 9.64 -10.85 -12.04
N PHE A 84 9.44 -11.92 -11.30
CA PHE A 84 8.71 -11.86 -10.03
C PHE A 84 9.46 -11.07 -8.96
N ILE A 85 10.76 -11.25 -8.86
CA ILE A 85 11.62 -10.46 -7.96
C ILE A 85 11.56 -8.98 -8.33
N ALA A 86 11.57 -8.64 -9.61
CA ALA A 86 11.42 -7.27 -10.10
C ALA A 86 10.05 -6.69 -9.70
N HIS A 87 8.98 -7.47 -9.81
CA HIS A 87 7.63 -7.06 -9.38
C HIS A 87 7.60 -6.73 -7.88
N ARG A 88 8.20 -7.60 -7.06
CA ARG A 88 8.32 -7.34 -5.62
C ARG A 88 9.13 -6.07 -5.35
N TYR A 89 10.21 -5.87 -6.08
CA TYR A 89 11.06 -4.69 -5.97
C TYR A 89 10.31 -3.40 -6.33
N GLU A 90 9.43 -3.43 -7.32
CA GLU A 90 8.59 -2.28 -7.66
C GLU A 90 7.69 -1.85 -6.50
N HIS A 91 7.11 -2.79 -5.76
CA HIS A 91 6.36 -2.46 -4.55
C HIS A 91 7.24 -1.74 -3.53
N GLU A 92 8.45 -2.21 -3.33
CA GLU A 92 9.40 -1.58 -2.41
C GLU A 92 9.77 -0.16 -2.85
N MET A 93 10.02 0.06 -4.13
CA MET A 93 10.31 1.38 -4.67
C MET A 93 9.13 2.35 -4.50
N ARG A 94 7.91 1.87 -4.67
CA ARG A 94 6.71 2.68 -4.41
C ARG A 94 6.59 3.09 -2.95
N MET A 95 6.90 2.19 -2.02
CA MET A 95 6.93 2.53 -0.59
C MET A 95 7.96 3.61 -0.29
N GLN A 96 9.16 3.49 -0.84
CA GLN A 96 10.21 4.49 -0.67
C GLN A 96 9.81 5.84 -1.25
N GLN A 97 9.20 5.85 -2.42
CA GLN A 97 8.75 7.09 -3.06
C GLN A 97 7.67 7.79 -2.24
N LYS A 98 6.70 7.04 -1.72
CA LYS A 98 5.66 7.58 -0.84
C LYS A 98 6.25 8.16 0.45
N ALA A 99 7.23 7.48 1.03
CA ALA A 99 7.91 7.96 2.24
C ALA A 99 8.66 9.26 1.98
N MET A 100 9.34 9.37 0.83
CA MET A 100 10.03 10.60 0.42
C MET A 100 9.05 11.75 0.19
N ASP A 101 7.92 11.48 -0.49
CA ASP A 101 6.89 12.49 -0.73
C ASP A 101 6.30 13.01 0.57
N MET A 102 6.02 12.13 1.52
CA MET A 102 5.53 12.52 2.85
C MET A 102 6.56 13.37 3.61
N GLN A 103 7.82 13.01 3.53
CA GLN A 103 8.90 13.76 4.17
C GLN A 103 9.01 15.17 3.58
N GLN A 104 8.93 15.29 2.26
CA GLN A 104 8.94 16.59 1.59
C GLN A 104 7.76 17.45 1.99
N GLN A 105 6.56 16.86 2.08
CA GLN A 105 5.37 17.58 2.55
C GLN A 105 5.55 18.10 3.98
N GLN A 106 6.10 17.28 4.86
CA GLN A 106 6.38 17.69 6.24
C GLN A 106 7.37 18.84 6.29
N ILE A 107 8.44 18.78 5.48
CA ILE A 107 9.43 19.85 5.40
C ILE A 107 8.79 21.15 4.90
N MET A 108 7.96 21.08 3.87
CA MET A 108 7.24 22.25 3.36
C MET A 108 6.31 22.86 4.39
N GLN A 109 5.56 22.02 5.12
CA GLN A 109 4.68 22.49 6.18
C GLN A 109 5.48 23.18 7.31
N MET A 110 6.62 22.62 7.68
CA MET A 110 7.51 23.23 8.69
C MET A 110 8.04 24.57 8.22
N LYS A 111 8.42 24.70 6.95
CA LYS A 111 8.88 25.97 6.38
C LYS A 111 7.76 27.02 6.39
N GLU A 112 6.56 26.65 6.00
CA GLU A 112 5.40 27.54 6.03
C GLU A 112 5.08 28.00 7.44
N MET A 113 5.12 27.10 8.41
CA MET A 113 4.91 27.43 9.82
C MET A 113 5.99 28.37 10.33
N GLY A 114 7.24 28.15 9.96
CA GLY A 114 8.36 29.02 10.30
C GLY A 114 8.19 30.43 9.73
N GLN A 115 7.76 30.54 8.45
CA GLN A 115 7.48 31.81 7.80
C GLN A 115 6.33 32.55 8.49
N ARG A 116 5.26 31.86 8.83
CA ARG A 116 4.12 32.46 9.54
C ARG A 116 4.53 32.99 10.90
N GLN A 117 5.34 32.27 11.64
CA GLN A 117 5.82 32.68 12.94
C GLN A 117 6.73 33.89 12.81
N TRP A 118 7.62 33.90 11.82
CA TRP A 118 8.49 35.02 11.53
C TRP A 118 7.70 36.31 11.22
N LEU A 119 6.67 36.21 10.36
CA LEU A 119 5.80 37.33 10.03
C LEU A 119 5.04 37.84 11.24
N LYS A 120 4.55 36.96 12.10
CA LYS A 120 3.91 37.37 13.37
C LYS A 120 4.87 38.15 14.27
N ASN A 121 6.10 37.65 14.40
CA ASN A 121 7.11 38.31 15.22
C ASN A 121 7.49 39.69 14.67
N MET A 122 7.59 39.84 13.35
CA MET A 122 7.83 41.11 12.70
C MET A 122 6.69 42.10 12.95
N LYS A 123 5.45 41.69 12.85
CA LYS A 123 4.28 42.53 13.10
C LYS A 123 4.24 42.99 14.55
N GLN A 124 4.53 42.09 15.49
CA GLN A 124 4.59 42.44 16.91
C GLN A 124 5.72 43.45 17.23
N ASN A 125 6.89 43.28 16.63
CA ASN A 125 8.01 44.19 16.80
C ASN A 125 7.73 45.56 16.18
N ALA A 126 7.06 45.62 15.02
CA ALA A 126 6.65 46.87 14.40
C ALA A 126 5.66 47.65 15.29
N VAL A 127 4.69 46.97 15.89
CA VAL A 127 3.73 47.57 16.83
C VAL A 127 4.44 48.09 18.07
N LYS A 128 5.40 47.33 18.61
CA LYS A 128 6.21 47.80 19.78
C LYS A 128 7.10 48.97 19.44
N GLY A 129 7.60 49.08 18.21
CA GLY A 129 8.41 50.18 17.73
C GLY A 129 7.66 51.52 17.58
N GLU A 130 6.35 51.47 17.40
CA GLU A 130 5.48 52.64 17.30
C GLU A 130 5.08 53.22 18.65
N GLN A 131 5.32 52.53 19.75
CA GLN A 131 5.08 52.98 21.09
C GLN A 131 6.30 53.67 21.69
#